data_254902306ec9a98c7c9844c6820a98ab
#
_entry.id   254902306ec9a98c7c9844c6820a98ab
#
_cell.length_a   1.000
_cell.length_b   1.000
_cell.length_c   1.000
_cell.angle_alpha   90.00
_cell.angle_beta   90.00
_cell.angle_gamma   90.00
#
_symmetry.space_group_name_H-M   'P 1'
#
loop_
_entity.id
_entity.type
_entity.pdbx_description
1 polymer ?
#
loop_
_entity_poly.entity_id
_entity_poly.type
_entity_poly.pdbx_seq_one_letter_code
_entity_poly.pdbx_strand_id
1 'polypeptide(L)'
;QNKGYGGNQKSLYKKALEVNADIVIMLHPDYQYTPLLIPSMVNIIGENLYPVVLGSRILGKGALRGGMPLYKYWANRFLTLFQNILVNYKLSEYHTGYRAFGSDVLRAIPFESNSDDFIFDNEMLSQIIYAGFQIGEVTCPTKYFEEASSINLPRSMKYGIGVMKVSVIHLFQRMGLIKHPLYKGIIVRKPSFEPVRL
;
A
#
# COMPACT_ATOMS: atom_id res chain seq x y z
N GLN A 1 20.10 15.32 2.75
CA GLN A 1 19.37 15.74 1.54
C GLN A 1 17.95 15.17 1.54
N ASN A 2 16.93 16.00 1.28
CA ASN A 2 15.56 15.52 1.15
C ASN A 2 15.44 14.66 -0.12
N LYS A 3 15.03 13.40 0.05
CA LYS A 3 14.90 12.41 -1.06
C LYS A 3 13.47 12.28 -1.59
N GLY A 4 12.54 13.08 -1.09
CA GLY A 4 11.12 12.91 -1.35
C GLY A 4 10.49 11.79 -0.52
N TYR A 5 9.16 11.63 -0.64
CA TYR A 5 8.39 10.66 0.12
C TYR A 5 8.85 9.22 -0.16
N GLY A 6 8.80 8.77 -1.42
CA GLY A 6 9.20 7.42 -1.80
C GLY A 6 10.69 7.15 -1.56
N GLY A 7 11.58 8.14 -1.82
CA GLY A 7 13.01 8.01 -1.55
C GLY A 7 13.33 7.82 -0.06
N ASN A 8 12.54 8.45 0.84
CA ASN A 8 12.63 8.21 2.29
C ASN A 8 12.19 6.78 2.64
N GLN A 9 11.05 6.33 2.10
CA GLN A 9 10.54 4.96 2.32
C GLN A 9 11.55 3.91 1.87
N LYS A 10 12.14 4.06 0.67
CA LYS A 10 13.21 3.18 0.18
C LYS A 10 14.36 3.07 1.16
N SER A 11 14.82 4.20 1.69
CA SER A 11 15.93 4.24 2.64
C SER A 11 15.61 3.52 3.95
N LEU A 12 14.38 3.69 4.46
CA LEU A 12 13.92 3.05 5.69
C LEU A 12 13.72 1.53 5.51
N TYR A 13 13.11 1.10 4.39
CA TYR A 13 12.94 -0.33 4.10
C TYR A 13 14.28 -1.03 3.90
N LYS A 14 15.23 -0.42 3.20
CA LYS A 14 16.59 -0.95 3.12
C LYS A 14 17.21 -1.13 4.51
N LYS A 15 17.10 -0.10 5.35
CA LYS A 15 17.66 -0.17 6.70
C LYS A 15 17.01 -1.26 7.54
N ALA A 16 15.70 -1.43 7.45
CA ALA A 16 15.00 -2.52 8.13
C ALA A 16 15.50 -3.90 7.66
N LEU A 17 15.69 -4.08 6.35
CA LEU A 17 16.23 -5.33 5.80
C LEU A 17 17.69 -5.58 6.19
N GLU A 18 18.54 -4.55 6.29
CA GLU A 18 19.92 -4.63 6.76
C GLU A 18 20.03 -5.12 8.21
N VAL A 19 19.09 -4.70 9.07
CA VAL A 19 19.06 -5.16 10.48
C VAL A 19 18.27 -6.47 10.65
N ASN A 20 17.92 -7.14 9.55
CA ASN A 20 17.15 -8.39 9.53
C ASN A 20 15.81 -8.30 10.27
N ALA A 21 15.09 -7.20 10.13
CA ALA A 21 13.73 -7.11 10.66
C ALA A 21 12.81 -8.13 9.98
N ASP A 22 12.03 -8.88 10.75
CA ASP A 22 11.06 -9.85 10.23
C ASP A 22 9.81 -9.17 9.67
N ILE A 23 9.36 -8.10 10.35
CA ILE A 23 8.17 -7.34 9.99
C ILE A 23 8.51 -5.85 9.98
N VAL A 24 8.09 -5.16 8.92
CA VAL A 24 8.30 -3.72 8.76
C VAL A 24 6.96 -3.02 8.71
N ILE A 25 6.77 -2.04 9.58
CA ILE A 25 5.54 -1.26 9.66
C ILE A 25 5.81 0.19 9.27
N MET A 26 5.04 0.68 8.29
CA MET A 26 4.99 2.08 7.94
C MET A 26 3.87 2.76 8.71
N LEU A 27 4.21 3.69 9.57
CA LEU A 27 3.30 4.54 10.33
C LEU A 27 3.75 6.00 10.20
N HIS A 28 2.84 6.88 9.78
CA HIS A 28 3.13 8.31 9.65
C HIS A 28 3.17 8.98 11.03
N PRO A 29 4.15 9.87 11.31
CA PRO A 29 4.29 10.55 12.59
C PRO A 29 3.38 11.78 12.75
N ASP A 30 2.33 11.89 11.95
CA ASP A 30 1.40 13.03 11.89
C ASP A 30 0.15 12.84 12.75
N TYR A 31 0.13 11.83 13.60
CA TYR A 31 -0.98 11.49 14.51
C TYR A 31 -2.34 11.21 13.82
N GLN A 32 -2.36 11.05 12.50
CA GLN A 32 -3.60 10.64 11.79
C GLN A 32 -4.00 9.21 12.10
N TYR A 33 -3.01 8.34 12.33
CA TYR A 33 -3.20 6.92 12.58
C TYR A 33 -2.82 6.55 14.01
N THR A 34 -3.59 5.64 14.60
CA THR A 34 -3.29 5.12 15.95
C THR A 34 -2.21 4.05 15.93
N PRO A 35 -1.15 4.14 16.75
CA PRO A 35 -0.17 3.07 16.88
C PRO A 35 -0.72 1.81 17.56
N LEU A 36 -1.91 1.87 18.18
CA LEU A 36 -2.53 0.75 18.90
C LEU A 36 -2.89 -0.44 17.98
N LEU A 37 -2.87 -0.26 16.65
CA LEU A 37 -3.07 -1.35 15.69
C LEU A 37 -1.79 -2.14 15.38
N ILE A 38 -0.61 -1.65 15.79
CA ILE A 38 0.67 -2.33 15.53
C ILE A 38 0.64 -3.78 15.99
N PRO A 39 0.24 -4.12 17.24
CA PRO A 39 0.22 -5.52 17.68
C PRO A 39 -0.69 -6.42 16.82
N SER A 40 -1.86 -5.91 16.42
CA SER A 40 -2.79 -6.66 15.56
C SER A 40 -2.20 -6.96 14.18
N MET A 41 -1.56 -5.96 13.55
CA MET A 41 -0.92 -6.14 12.25
C MET A 41 0.29 -7.08 12.33
N VAL A 42 1.08 -6.99 13.40
CA VAL A 42 2.22 -7.89 13.66
C VAL A 42 1.74 -9.32 13.84
N ASN A 43 0.69 -9.55 14.64
CA ASN A 43 0.15 -10.90 14.87
C ASN A 43 -0.38 -11.53 13.57
N ILE A 44 -1.09 -10.78 12.73
CA ILE A 44 -1.59 -11.29 11.44
C ILE A 44 -0.45 -11.78 10.54
N ILE A 45 0.67 -11.04 10.49
CA ILE A 45 1.84 -11.43 9.70
C ILE A 45 2.61 -12.56 10.39
N GLY A 46 2.84 -12.44 11.70
CA GLY A 46 3.62 -13.42 12.48
C GLY A 46 2.98 -14.80 12.51
N GLU A 47 1.65 -14.87 12.51
CA GLU A 47 0.88 -16.12 12.41
C GLU A 47 0.70 -16.62 10.96
N ASN A 48 1.37 -15.98 9.99
CA ASN A 48 1.31 -16.32 8.57
C ASN A 48 -0.09 -16.29 7.94
N LEU A 49 -1.02 -15.50 8.50
CA LEU A 49 -2.36 -15.34 7.92
C LEU A 49 -2.31 -14.51 6.64
N TYR A 50 -1.57 -13.40 6.67
CA TYR A 50 -1.33 -12.54 5.51
C TYR A 50 0.08 -11.96 5.58
N PRO A 51 0.87 -12.00 4.48
CA PRO A 51 2.22 -11.44 4.46
C PRO A 51 2.25 -9.91 4.37
N VAL A 52 1.11 -9.30 4.05
CA VAL A 52 0.91 -7.85 3.98
C VAL A 52 -0.39 -7.48 4.68
N VAL A 53 -0.39 -6.42 5.48
CA VAL A 53 -1.59 -5.91 6.15
C VAL A 53 -1.70 -4.40 5.97
N LEU A 54 -2.89 -3.93 5.55
CA LEU A 54 -3.21 -2.51 5.41
C LEU A 54 -4.16 -2.05 6.50
N GLY A 55 -3.89 -0.89 7.09
CA GLY A 55 -4.82 -0.19 7.98
C GLY A 55 -5.80 0.65 7.14
N SER A 56 -6.95 0.09 6.78
CA SER A 56 -7.93 0.78 5.94
C SER A 56 -8.82 1.74 6.73
N ARG A 57 -8.91 2.98 6.24
CA ARG A 57 -9.82 4.01 6.75
C ARG A 57 -11.25 3.81 6.24
N ILE A 58 -11.39 3.10 5.13
CA ILE A 58 -12.63 2.95 4.36
C ILE A 58 -13.38 1.66 4.69
N LEU A 59 -12.70 0.63 5.18
CA LEU A 59 -13.31 -0.66 5.51
C LEU A 59 -14.47 -0.53 6.51
N GLY A 60 -14.41 0.48 7.39
CA GLY A 60 -15.50 0.87 8.27
C GLY A 60 -15.98 2.30 8.00
N LYS A 61 -16.83 2.83 8.88
CA LYS A 61 -17.33 4.23 8.80
C LYS A 61 -16.31 5.25 9.36
N GLY A 62 -15.07 4.84 9.65
CA GLY A 62 -14.08 5.64 10.38
C GLY A 62 -13.61 6.88 9.64
N ALA A 63 -13.46 6.81 8.32
CA ALA A 63 -12.97 7.93 7.51
C ALA A 63 -13.85 9.19 7.62
N LEU A 64 -15.15 9.07 7.36
CA LEU A 64 -16.08 10.20 7.43
C LEU A 64 -16.30 10.70 8.86
N ARG A 65 -16.40 9.77 9.82
CA ARG A 65 -16.50 10.12 11.25
C ARG A 65 -15.24 10.82 11.77
N GLY A 66 -14.08 10.48 11.22
CA GLY A 66 -12.79 11.10 11.54
C GLY A 66 -12.56 12.45 10.87
N GLY A 67 -13.52 12.96 10.06
CA GLY A 67 -13.43 14.27 9.44
C GLY A 67 -12.84 14.27 8.01
N MET A 68 -12.78 13.11 7.32
CA MET A 68 -12.35 13.10 5.92
C MET A 68 -13.27 13.96 5.06
N PRO A 69 -12.76 14.95 4.30
CA PRO A 69 -13.57 15.73 3.36
C PRO A 69 -14.28 14.85 2.34
N LEU A 70 -15.56 15.12 2.05
CA LEU A 70 -16.37 14.30 1.14
C LEU A 70 -15.76 14.12 -0.24
N TYR A 71 -15.13 15.16 -0.80
CA TYR A 71 -14.50 15.06 -2.12
C TYR A 71 -13.29 14.09 -2.09
N LYS A 72 -12.52 14.05 -1.00
CA LYS A 72 -11.42 13.09 -0.81
C LYS A 72 -11.96 11.66 -0.67
N TYR A 73 -13.07 11.51 0.05
CA TYR A 73 -13.74 10.22 0.19
C TYR A 73 -14.19 9.67 -1.17
N TRP A 74 -14.90 10.46 -1.95
CA TRP A 74 -15.38 10.04 -3.27
C TRP A 74 -14.25 9.80 -4.26
N ALA A 75 -13.23 10.66 -4.28
CA ALA A 75 -12.03 10.43 -5.09
C ALA A 75 -11.32 9.12 -4.74
N ASN A 76 -11.16 8.82 -3.43
CA ASN A 76 -10.61 7.56 -2.96
C ASN A 76 -11.45 6.36 -3.44
N ARG A 77 -12.78 6.43 -3.29
CA ARG A 77 -13.70 5.37 -3.73
C ARG A 77 -13.61 5.10 -5.24
N PHE A 78 -13.60 6.17 -6.02
CA PHE A 78 -13.45 6.08 -7.48
C PHE A 78 -12.12 5.44 -7.89
N LEU A 79 -11.00 5.93 -7.35
CA LEU A 79 -9.68 5.39 -7.65
C LEU A 79 -9.54 3.94 -7.19
N THR A 80 -10.07 3.60 -6.01
CA THR A 80 -10.09 2.22 -5.50
C THR A 80 -10.88 1.29 -6.42
N LEU A 81 -12.06 1.70 -6.87
CA LEU A 81 -12.86 0.90 -7.81
C LEU A 81 -12.12 0.69 -9.13
N PHE A 82 -11.53 1.75 -9.69
CA PHE A 82 -10.74 1.70 -10.91
C PHE A 82 -9.56 0.71 -10.76
N GLN A 83 -8.82 0.80 -9.65
CA GLN A 83 -7.72 -0.12 -9.37
C GLN A 83 -8.19 -1.55 -9.20
N ASN A 84 -9.24 -1.80 -8.42
CA ASN A 84 -9.79 -3.14 -8.21
C ASN A 84 -10.11 -3.85 -9.53
N ILE A 85 -10.69 -3.11 -10.50
CA ILE A 85 -11.02 -3.65 -11.82
C ILE A 85 -9.75 -3.98 -12.62
N LEU A 86 -8.84 -3.01 -12.77
CA LEU A 86 -7.69 -3.16 -13.65
C LEU A 86 -6.62 -4.08 -13.08
N VAL A 87 -6.38 -4.00 -11.78
CA VAL A 87 -5.41 -4.84 -11.07
C VAL A 87 -5.97 -6.25 -10.83
N ASN A 88 -7.30 -6.41 -10.92
CA ASN A 88 -8.03 -7.65 -10.61
C ASN A 88 -7.76 -8.14 -9.18
N TYR A 89 -7.84 -7.22 -8.23
CA TYR A 89 -7.69 -7.48 -6.81
C TYR A 89 -8.70 -6.67 -6.02
N LYS A 90 -9.20 -7.19 -4.90
CA LYS A 90 -10.25 -6.52 -4.12
C LYS A 90 -9.67 -6.00 -2.81
N LEU A 91 -9.43 -4.69 -2.75
CA LEU A 91 -9.15 -3.96 -1.52
C LEU A 91 -10.26 -2.94 -1.25
N SER A 92 -10.46 -2.60 0.00
CA SER A 92 -11.35 -1.52 0.40
C SER A 92 -10.71 -0.15 0.14
N GLU A 93 -9.37 -0.07 0.20
CA GLU A 93 -8.58 1.13 -0.01
C GLU A 93 -7.13 0.81 -0.42
N TYR A 94 -6.59 1.55 -1.43
CA TYR A 94 -5.18 1.49 -1.83
C TYR A 94 -4.34 2.65 -1.28
N HIS A 95 -5.00 3.70 -0.76
CA HIS A 95 -4.37 5.01 -0.49
C HIS A 95 -4.08 5.26 0.99
N THR A 96 -4.13 4.22 1.79
CA THR A 96 -3.73 4.32 3.21
C THR A 96 -2.21 4.39 3.34
N GLY A 97 -1.73 5.20 4.29
CA GLY A 97 -0.32 5.26 4.68
C GLY A 97 0.04 4.31 5.83
N TYR A 98 -0.91 3.52 6.34
CA TYR A 98 -0.63 2.58 7.42
C TYR A 98 -0.53 1.16 6.86
N ARG A 99 0.67 0.61 6.84
CA ARG A 99 0.99 -0.64 6.15
C ARG A 99 1.98 -1.46 6.95
N ALA A 100 1.82 -2.77 6.91
CA ALA A 100 2.78 -3.72 7.47
C ALA A 100 3.16 -4.75 6.41
N PHE A 101 4.43 -5.13 6.37
CA PHE A 101 4.99 -6.07 5.41
C PHE A 101 5.88 -7.09 6.13
N GLY A 102 5.74 -8.36 5.79
CA GLY A 102 6.80 -9.33 6.06
C GLY A 102 8.05 -8.99 5.26
N SER A 103 9.22 -9.22 5.82
CA SER A 103 10.49 -8.91 5.15
C SER A 103 10.68 -9.69 3.84
N ASP A 104 10.11 -10.88 3.73
CA ASP A 104 10.09 -11.70 2.51
C ASP A 104 9.37 -11.01 1.34
N VAL A 105 8.31 -10.25 1.63
CA VAL A 105 7.60 -9.44 0.64
C VAL A 105 8.50 -8.33 0.10
N LEU A 106 9.16 -7.58 1.01
CA LEU A 106 10.06 -6.50 0.62
C LEU A 106 11.26 -7.01 -0.19
N ARG A 107 11.77 -8.21 0.14
CA ARG A 107 12.87 -8.84 -0.62
C ARG A 107 12.44 -9.35 -1.99
N ALA A 108 11.15 -9.65 -2.18
CA ALA A 108 10.61 -10.24 -3.41
C ALA A 108 10.25 -9.21 -4.49
N ILE A 109 10.16 -7.93 -4.14
CA ILE A 109 9.76 -6.87 -5.06
C ILE A 109 10.88 -5.84 -5.26
N PRO A 110 11.05 -5.28 -6.47
CA PRO A 110 12.08 -4.29 -6.76
C PRO A 110 11.64 -2.88 -6.34
N PHE A 111 11.27 -2.68 -5.05
CA PHE A 111 10.75 -1.40 -4.55
C PHE A 111 11.71 -0.22 -4.75
N GLU A 112 13.01 -0.50 -4.92
CA GLU A 112 14.02 0.53 -5.19
C GLU A 112 13.83 1.21 -6.55
N SER A 113 13.23 0.51 -7.52
CA SER A 113 12.94 1.03 -8.85
C SER A 113 11.71 1.93 -8.91
N ASN A 114 10.95 2.02 -7.82
CA ASN A 114 9.75 2.82 -7.74
C ASN A 114 10.06 4.32 -7.69
N SER A 115 9.04 5.15 -7.88
CA SER A 115 9.12 6.61 -7.80
C SER A 115 9.61 7.10 -6.42
N ASP A 116 10.26 8.26 -6.38
CA ASP A 116 10.59 8.95 -5.12
C ASP A 116 9.44 9.85 -4.61
N ASP A 117 8.33 9.95 -5.36
CA ASP A 117 7.14 10.74 -5.03
C ASP A 117 6.05 9.86 -4.35
N PHE A 118 4.90 10.42 -4.02
CA PHE A 118 3.77 9.77 -3.34
C PHE A 118 3.19 8.54 -4.07
N ILE A 119 3.40 8.43 -5.39
CA ILE A 119 2.95 7.26 -6.15
C ILE A 119 3.69 5.97 -5.75
N PHE A 120 4.82 6.06 -5.07
CA PHE A 120 5.61 4.94 -4.57
C PHE A 120 4.76 3.85 -3.93
N ASP A 121 3.84 4.24 -3.06
CA ASP A 121 2.97 3.32 -2.33
C ASP A 121 2.04 2.49 -3.23
N ASN A 122 1.57 3.11 -4.31
CA ASN A 122 0.74 2.45 -5.30
C ASN A 122 1.54 1.49 -6.18
N GLU A 123 2.74 1.89 -6.56
CA GLU A 123 3.67 1.05 -7.30
C GLU A 123 4.04 -0.20 -6.48
N MET A 124 4.33 -0.04 -5.17
CA MET A 124 4.57 -1.17 -4.27
C MET A 124 3.40 -2.15 -4.22
N LEU A 125 2.17 -1.66 -3.98
CA LEU A 125 0.99 -2.54 -3.96
C LEU A 125 0.79 -3.26 -5.28
N SER A 126 1.02 -2.56 -6.39
CA SER A 126 0.96 -3.16 -7.72
C SER A 126 1.99 -4.28 -7.90
N GLN A 127 3.22 -4.10 -7.43
CA GLN A 127 4.26 -5.14 -7.45
C GLN A 127 3.91 -6.33 -6.54
N ILE A 128 3.43 -6.06 -5.33
CA ILE A 128 3.01 -7.06 -4.34
C ILE A 128 1.90 -7.96 -4.91
N ILE A 129 0.87 -7.35 -5.50
CA ILE A 129 -0.24 -8.09 -6.12
C ILE A 129 0.24 -8.87 -7.34
N TYR A 130 1.09 -8.28 -8.19
CA TYR A 130 1.67 -8.96 -9.35
C TYR A 130 2.52 -10.15 -8.94
N ALA A 131 3.27 -10.05 -7.83
CA ALA A 131 4.04 -11.14 -7.26
C ALA A 131 3.17 -12.28 -6.68
N GLY A 132 1.84 -12.07 -6.53
CA GLY A 132 0.91 -13.06 -6.01
C GLY A 132 0.80 -13.09 -4.49
N PHE A 133 1.29 -12.08 -3.78
CA PHE A 133 1.08 -11.99 -2.33
C PHE A 133 -0.34 -11.59 -1.98
N GLN A 134 -0.85 -12.20 -0.90
CA GLN A 134 -2.15 -11.84 -0.35
C GLN A 134 -2.03 -10.65 0.61
N ILE A 135 -3.07 -9.82 0.63
CA ILE A 135 -3.14 -8.61 1.45
C ILE A 135 -4.35 -8.69 2.36
N GLY A 136 -4.12 -8.63 3.67
CA GLY A 136 -5.16 -8.47 4.68
C GLY A 136 -5.45 -6.99 4.94
N GLU A 137 -6.65 -6.69 5.42
CA GLU A 137 -7.06 -5.34 5.81
C GLU A 137 -7.61 -5.34 7.24
N VAL A 138 -7.20 -4.36 8.02
CA VAL A 138 -7.79 -4.06 9.34
C VAL A 138 -8.43 -2.68 9.31
N THR A 139 -9.55 -2.49 10.02
CA THR A 139 -10.16 -1.16 10.12
C THR A 139 -9.26 -0.23 10.93
N CYS A 140 -8.99 0.97 10.40
CA CYS A 140 -8.16 1.95 11.05
C CYS A 140 -8.96 3.23 11.33
N PRO A 141 -9.24 3.56 12.61
CA PRO A 141 -9.74 4.87 12.98
C PRO A 141 -8.72 5.93 12.60
N THR A 142 -9.18 7.01 11.96
CA THR A 142 -8.33 8.13 11.56
C THR A 142 -8.91 9.44 12.05
N LYS A 143 -8.04 10.39 12.38
CA LYS A 143 -8.43 11.77 12.69
C LYS A 143 -7.88 12.70 11.61
N TYR A 144 -8.75 13.58 11.11
CA TYR A 144 -8.37 14.63 10.18
C TYR A 144 -8.44 15.95 10.94
N PHE A 145 -7.37 16.73 10.93
CA PHE A 145 -7.26 18.05 11.54
C PHE A 145 -6.39 18.93 10.63
N GLU A 146 -6.48 20.24 10.79
CA GLU A 146 -5.88 21.19 9.83
C GLU A 146 -4.38 21.09 9.71
N GLU A 147 -3.67 20.76 10.81
CA GLU A 147 -2.21 20.60 10.83
C GLU A 147 -1.75 19.23 10.28
N ALA A 148 -2.68 18.30 10.08
CA ALA A 148 -2.32 17.00 9.51
C ALA A 148 -1.84 17.14 8.06
N SER A 149 -0.75 16.46 7.74
CA SER A 149 -0.17 16.53 6.40
C SER A 149 -1.18 16.10 5.34
N SER A 150 -1.65 17.03 4.52
CA SER A 150 -2.53 16.74 3.41
C SER A 150 -1.93 17.23 2.10
N ILE A 151 -1.98 16.36 1.10
CA ILE A 151 -1.58 16.72 -0.26
C ILE A 151 -2.55 17.80 -0.77
N ASN A 152 -2.04 18.91 -1.31
CA ASN A 152 -2.84 19.96 -1.94
C ASN A 152 -3.51 19.44 -3.22
N LEU A 153 -4.52 20.17 -3.73
CA LEU A 153 -5.32 19.74 -4.87
C LEU A 153 -4.49 19.41 -6.13
N PRO A 154 -3.52 20.25 -6.58
CA PRO A 154 -2.70 19.91 -7.74
C PRO A 154 -1.89 18.62 -7.56
N ARG A 155 -1.31 18.42 -6.38
CA ARG A 155 -0.59 17.16 -6.07
C ARG A 155 -1.52 15.97 -5.99
N SER A 156 -2.75 16.15 -5.46
CA SER A 156 -3.77 15.10 -5.44
C SER A 156 -4.19 14.68 -6.84
N MET A 157 -4.33 15.64 -7.78
CA MET A 157 -4.61 15.34 -9.19
C MET A 157 -3.46 14.59 -9.84
N LYS A 158 -2.21 15.05 -9.67
CA LYS A 158 -1.00 14.36 -10.15
C LYS A 158 -0.94 12.93 -9.62
N TYR A 159 -1.21 12.74 -8.33
CA TYR A 159 -1.27 11.44 -7.69
C TYR A 159 -2.36 10.55 -8.32
N GLY A 160 -3.58 11.05 -8.49
CA GLY A 160 -4.69 10.30 -9.10
C GLY A 160 -4.37 9.83 -10.52
N ILE A 161 -3.76 10.70 -11.37
CA ILE A 161 -3.30 10.32 -12.71
C ILE A 161 -2.21 9.24 -12.62
N GLY A 162 -1.29 9.36 -11.68
CA GLY A 162 -0.26 8.34 -11.42
C GLY A 162 -0.85 6.99 -11.05
N VAL A 163 -1.87 6.97 -10.17
CA VAL A 163 -2.61 5.76 -9.79
C VAL A 163 -3.25 5.08 -11.00
N MET A 164 -3.95 5.85 -11.84
CA MET A 164 -4.55 5.32 -13.06
C MET A 164 -3.49 4.74 -14.02
N LYS A 165 -2.37 5.44 -14.20
CA LYS A 165 -1.25 4.98 -15.02
C LYS A 165 -0.68 3.66 -14.52
N VAL A 166 -0.39 3.55 -13.22
CA VAL A 166 0.13 2.31 -12.60
C VAL A 166 -0.84 1.16 -12.81
N SER A 167 -2.15 1.41 -12.65
CA SER A 167 -3.20 0.37 -12.83
C SER A 167 -3.27 -0.14 -14.27
N VAL A 168 -3.16 0.76 -15.25
CA VAL A 168 -3.13 0.38 -16.68
C VAL A 168 -1.85 -0.39 -17.01
N ILE A 169 -0.69 0.05 -16.51
CA ILE A 169 0.58 -0.66 -16.68
C ILE A 169 0.47 -2.07 -16.06
N HIS A 170 -0.11 -2.19 -14.87
CA HIS A 170 -0.35 -3.49 -14.23
C HIS A 170 -1.18 -4.41 -15.11
N LEU A 171 -2.30 -3.92 -15.64
CA LEU A 171 -3.17 -4.70 -16.53
C LEU A 171 -2.39 -5.25 -17.73
N PHE A 172 -1.67 -4.39 -18.47
CA PHE A 172 -0.92 -4.82 -19.63
C PHE A 172 0.24 -5.76 -19.30
N GLN A 173 0.92 -5.51 -18.17
CA GLN A 173 1.96 -6.41 -17.66
C GLN A 173 1.38 -7.79 -17.34
N ARG A 174 0.22 -7.85 -16.64
CA ARG A 174 -0.46 -9.10 -16.28
C ARG A 174 -0.94 -9.87 -17.51
N MET A 175 -1.39 -9.15 -18.56
CA MET A 175 -1.77 -9.75 -19.84
C MET A 175 -0.57 -10.22 -20.69
N GLY A 176 0.65 -9.94 -20.24
CA GLY A 176 1.87 -10.26 -21.00
C GLY A 176 2.12 -9.37 -22.21
N LEU A 177 1.36 -8.26 -22.36
CA LEU A 177 1.47 -7.35 -23.51
C LEU A 177 2.69 -6.41 -23.41
N ILE A 178 3.19 -6.16 -22.21
CA ILE A 178 4.39 -5.34 -21.97
C ILE A 178 5.29 -6.00 -20.94
N LYS A 179 6.57 -5.60 -20.95
CA LYS A 179 7.56 -5.91 -19.91
C LYS A 179 8.04 -4.61 -19.28
N HIS A 180 7.30 -4.12 -18.27
CA HIS A 180 7.60 -2.83 -17.66
C HIS A 180 8.70 -2.97 -16.57
N PRO A 181 9.65 -2.01 -16.46
CA PRO A 181 10.74 -2.06 -15.48
C PRO A 181 10.27 -2.20 -14.03
N LEU A 182 9.09 -1.67 -13.70
CA LEU A 182 8.47 -1.77 -12.39
C LEU A 182 8.32 -3.22 -11.88
N TYR A 183 8.23 -4.19 -12.78
CA TYR A 183 8.03 -5.61 -12.45
C TYR A 183 9.24 -6.49 -12.77
N LYS A 184 10.38 -5.85 -13.06
CA LYS A 184 11.61 -6.58 -13.42
C LYS A 184 12.09 -7.43 -12.25
N GLY A 185 12.33 -8.72 -12.51
CA GLY A 185 12.85 -9.66 -11.52
C GLY A 185 11.80 -10.23 -10.55
N ILE A 186 10.53 -9.82 -10.65
CA ILE A 186 9.47 -10.40 -9.82
C ILE A 186 9.18 -11.83 -10.29
N ILE A 187 9.25 -12.77 -9.35
CA ILE A 187 8.82 -14.16 -9.56
C ILE A 187 7.35 -14.24 -9.10
N VAL A 188 6.47 -14.51 -10.07
CA VAL A 188 5.03 -14.64 -9.80
C VAL A 188 4.78 -15.94 -9.05
N ARG A 189 4.24 -15.84 -7.85
CA ARG A 189 3.83 -16.97 -7.01
C ARG A 189 2.45 -17.45 -7.46
N LYS A 190 2.22 -18.75 -7.47
CA LYS A 190 0.87 -19.26 -7.58
C LYS A 190 0.12 -18.92 -6.29
N PRO A 191 -1.13 -18.45 -6.33
CA PRO A 191 -1.92 -18.25 -5.13
C PRO A 191 -2.04 -19.57 -4.38
N SER A 192 -1.29 -19.75 -3.31
CA SER A 192 -1.49 -20.85 -2.38
C SER A 192 -2.54 -20.42 -1.37
N PHE A 193 -3.78 -20.72 -1.62
CA PHE A 193 -4.80 -20.71 -0.60
C PHE A 193 -4.62 -22.03 0.18
N GLU A 194 -3.68 -22.07 1.12
CA GLU A 194 -3.75 -23.12 2.12
C GLU A 194 -4.87 -22.73 3.08
N PRO A 195 -5.90 -23.60 3.22
CA PRO A 195 -6.93 -23.34 4.23
C PRO A 195 -6.25 -23.27 5.59
N VAL A 196 -6.60 -22.24 6.37
CA VAL A 196 -6.13 -22.10 7.75
C VAL A 196 -6.40 -23.44 8.44
N ARG A 197 -5.34 -24.11 8.90
CA ARG A 197 -5.50 -25.31 9.75
C ARG A 197 -6.07 -24.82 11.08
N LEU A 198 -7.36 -25.10 11.29
CA LEU A 198 -8.05 -24.90 12.58
C LEU A 198 -7.54 -25.90 13.61
#